data_854367f9b01ebadf118aedf1e029fbb5
#
_entry.id   854367f9b01ebadf118aedf1e029fbb5
#
_cell.length_a   1.000
_cell.length_b   1.000
_cell.length_c   1.000
_cell.angle_alpha   90.00
_cell.angle_beta   90.00
_cell.angle_gamma   90.00
#
_symmetry.space_group_name_H-M   'P 1'
#
loop_
_entity.id
_entity.type
_entity.pdbx_description
1 polymer ?
#
loop_
_entity_poly.entity_id
_entity_poly.type
_entity_poly.pdbx_seq_one_letter_code
_entity_poly.pdbx_strand_id
1 'polypeptide(L)'
;MKARVGFVAAAVCVGAALVTWQIDPGTPAHAGEVSIAIAATAVLPATGEAAYVGSSKCKICHLAQYKSWKKTNMANTLTTLKPGERVEAKKKHGLDPEKDYTTDATCLACHTTGYGHEGGYVIPDPDDKKAVKHAKKLAGVGCESCHGPGSGYKKHHGEIMKSKRTYKLAEMLAAGLIVPNADNCTTCHNEKSPTFEDFDFEKRKDEGIHEHKELKQREG
;
A
#
# COMPACT_ATOMS: atom_id res chain seq x y z
N MET A 1 23.44 67.13 2.27
CA MET A 1 22.08 67.14 2.84
C MET A 1 21.92 65.84 3.62
N LYS A 2 21.84 65.92 4.96
CA LYS A 2 21.75 64.77 5.86
C LYS A 2 20.29 64.66 6.29
N ALA A 3 19.60 63.57 5.94
CA ALA A 3 18.26 63.25 6.43
C ALA A 3 18.38 62.37 7.69
N ARG A 4 17.83 62.85 8.80
CA ARG A 4 17.69 62.11 10.06
C ARG A 4 16.40 61.29 10.02
N VAL A 5 16.49 60.02 10.27
CA VAL A 5 15.34 59.14 10.49
C VAL A 5 15.14 59.00 12.00
N GLY A 6 13.97 59.44 12.48
CA GLY A 6 13.58 59.30 13.89
C GLY A 6 12.98 57.94 14.16
N PHE A 7 13.45 57.30 15.23
CA PHE A 7 12.85 56.09 15.80
C PHE A 7 11.70 56.46 16.73
N VAL A 8 10.52 55.94 16.50
CA VAL A 8 9.38 55.96 17.42
C VAL A 8 9.29 54.60 18.10
N ALA A 9 9.52 54.59 19.40
CA ALA A 9 9.34 53.42 20.24
C ALA A 9 7.88 53.33 20.68
N ALA A 10 7.16 52.29 20.26
CA ALA A 10 5.84 51.97 20.75
C ALA A 10 5.94 50.98 21.93
N ALA A 11 5.53 51.41 23.10
CA ALA A 11 5.42 50.58 24.30
C ALA A 11 4.13 49.76 24.22
N VAL A 12 4.23 48.43 24.25
CA VAL A 12 3.09 47.52 24.34
C VAL A 12 2.91 47.17 25.83
N CYS A 13 1.80 47.63 26.43
CA CYS A 13 1.37 47.19 27.75
C CYS A 13 0.71 45.81 27.65
N VAL A 14 1.32 44.79 28.26
CA VAL A 14 0.73 43.48 28.44
C VAL A 14 -0.10 43.49 29.73
N GLY A 15 -1.41 43.55 29.61
CA GLY A 15 -2.35 43.38 30.72
C GLY A 15 -2.53 41.89 31.04
N ALA A 16 -2.07 41.45 32.19
CA ALA A 16 -2.35 40.11 32.71
C ALA A 16 -3.73 40.10 33.38
N ALA A 17 -4.69 39.44 32.77
CA ALA A 17 -5.99 39.15 33.38
C ALA A 17 -5.86 37.87 34.24
N LEU A 18 -5.91 38.04 35.56
CA LEU A 18 -6.02 36.93 36.51
C LEU A 18 -7.48 36.44 36.53
N VAL A 19 -7.74 35.30 35.99
CA VAL A 19 -9.02 34.57 36.11
C VAL A 19 -8.96 33.74 37.40
N THR A 20 -9.65 34.21 38.43
CA THR A 20 -9.85 33.45 39.68
C THR A 20 -11.01 32.49 39.50
N TRP A 21 -10.74 31.22 39.53
CA TRP A 21 -11.78 30.18 39.60
C TRP A 21 -12.26 30.05 41.03
N GLN A 22 -13.53 30.38 41.29
CA GLN A 22 -14.20 30.06 42.53
C GLN A 22 -14.69 28.62 42.49
N ILE A 23 -14.20 27.79 43.42
CA ILE A 23 -14.65 26.45 43.63
C ILE A 23 -15.82 26.50 44.63
N ASP A 24 -17.01 26.15 44.16
CA ASP A 24 -18.19 25.96 45.01
C ASP A 24 -18.12 24.57 45.71
N PRO A 25 -18.09 24.53 47.06
CA PRO A 25 -18.11 23.25 47.77
C PRO A 25 -19.56 22.85 48.11
N GLY A 26 -20.22 22.10 47.22
CA GLY A 26 -21.57 21.62 47.60
C GLY A 26 -22.37 20.92 46.53
N THR A 27 -21.88 19.83 45.97
CA THR A 27 -22.78 18.83 45.36
C THR A 27 -22.18 17.45 45.54
N PRO A 28 -22.90 16.46 46.12
CA PRO A 28 -22.43 15.09 46.20
C PRO A 28 -22.47 14.47 44.80
N ALA A 29 -21.32 14.15 44.25
CA ALA A 29 -21.18 13.40 43.00
C ALA A 29 -21.61 11.93 43.27
N HIS A 30 -22.70 11.53 42.68
CA HIS A 30 -22.97 10.11 42.45
C HIS A 30 -22.02 9.63 41.34
N ALA A 31 -20.88 9.13 41.76
CA ALA A 31 -19.96 8.41 40.85
C ALA A 31 -20.54 7.02 40.59
N GLY A 32 -21.30 6.92 39.52
CA GLY A 32 -21.52 5.64 38.87
C GLY A 32 -20.37 5.36 37.94
N GLU A 33 -19.31 4.73 38.43
CA GLU A 33 -18.24 4.20 37.56
C GLU A 33 -18.80 3.02 36.75
N VAL A 34 -19.23 3.28 35.52
CA VAL A 34 -19.40 2.22 34.54
C VAL A 34 -18.01 1.94 33.96
N SER A 35 -17.27 1.07 34.65
CA SER A 35 -16.06 0.48 34.09
C SER A 35 -16.46 -0.45 32.94
N ILE A 36 -16.56 0.08 31.72
CA ILE A 36 -16.52 -0.73 30.52
C ILE A 36 -15.08 -1.17 30.35
N ALA A 37 -14.73 -2.32 30.91
CA ALA A 37 -13.53 -3.04 30.57
C ALA A 37 -13.66 -3.51 29.12
N ILE A 38 -13.32 -2.64 28.16
CA ILE A 38 -12.99 -3.07 26.81
C ILE A 38 -11.69 -3.84 26.96
N ALA A 39 -11.80 -5.16 27.07
CA ALA A 39 -10.67 -6.04 26.84
C ALA A 39 -10.28 -5.89 25.36
N ALA A 40 -9.51 -4.86 25.06
CA ALA A 40 -8.72 -4.79 23.86
C ALA A 40 -7.72 -5.94 23.97
N THR A 41 -8.09 -7.11 23.43
CA THR A 41 -7.11 -8.08 23.03
C THR A 41 -6.28 -7.39 21.96
N ALA A 42 -5.23 -6.72 22.41
CA ALA A 42 -4.17 -6.24 21.55
C ALA A 42 -3.60 -7.49 20.87
N VAL A 43 -4.07 -7.74 19.64
CA VAL A 43 -3.34 -8.61 18.71
C VAL A 43 -2.03 -7.90 18.49
N LEU A 44 -0.99 -8.33 19.23
CA LEU A 44 0.36 -7.87 19.00
C LEU A 44 0.66 -8.11 17.52
N PRO A 45 1.08 -7.10 16.76
CA PRO A 45 1.59 -7.33 15.42
C PRO A 45 2.73 -8.34 15.56
N ALA A 46 2.70 -9.37 14.73
CA ALA A 46 3.82 -10.30 14.63
C ALA A 46 5.08 -9.45 14.42
N THR A 47 6.04 -9.56 15.35
CA THR A 47 7.29 -8.80 15.37
C THR A 47 8.21 -9.29 14.25
N GLY A 48 7.93 -8.89 13.03
CA GLY A 48 8.67 -9.11 11.81
C GLY A 48 7.88 -8.45 10.70
N GLU A 49 8.45 -7.45 10.03
CA GLU A 49 7.80 -6.84 8.88
C GLU A 49 7.44 -7.93 7.88
N ALA A 50 6.20 -7.91 7.41
CA ALA A 50 5.74 -8.87 6.42
C ALA A 50 6.48 -8.62 5.11
N ALA A 51 7.14 -9.67 4.57
CA ALA A 51 7.94 -9.59 3.36
C ALA A 51 7.16 -10.04 2.12
N TYR A 52 7.55 -9.51 0.97
CA TYR A 52 7.02 -9.90 -0.33
C TYR A 52 7.57 -11.27 -0.75
N VAL A 53 6.70 -12.16 -1.21
CA VAL A 53 7.06 -13.54 -1.59
C VAL A 53 6.97 -13.81 -3.09
N GLY A 54 6.31 -12.92 -3.83
CA GLY A 54 6.09 -12.97 -5.28
C GLY A 54 4.86 -13.80 -5.70
N SER A 55 4.18 -13.33 -6.74
CA SER A 55 2.90 -13.88 -7.24
C SER A 55 2.96 -15.38 -7.56
N SER A 56 4.13 -15.91 -7.91
CA SER A 56 4.32 -17.35 -8.17
C SER A 56 4.03 -18.23 -6.94
N LYS A 57 4.07 -17.67 -5.74
CA LYS A 57 3.74 -18.40 -4.50
C LYS A 57 2.24 -18.50 -4.26
N CYS A 58 1.46 -17.58 -4.82
CA CYS A 58 0.00 -17.56 -4.69
C CYS A 58 -0.66 -18.60 -5.62
N LYS A 59 -0.05 -18.91 -6.79
CA LYS A 59 -0.59 -19.82 -7.78
C LYS A 59 -0.86 -21.25 -7.27
N ILE A 60 -0.22 -21.65 -6.17
CA ILE A 60 -0.36 -23.00 -5.61
C ILE A 60 -1.81 -23.27 -5.20
N CYS A 61 -2.47 -22.25 -4.62
CA CYS A 61 -3.87 -22.32 -4.18
C CYS A 61 -4.81 -21.51 -5.09
N HIS A 62 -4.31 -20.44 -5.72
CA HIS A 62 -5.08 -19.50 -6.53
C HIS A 62 -4.70 -19.59 -8.02
N LEU A 63 -4.70 -20.80 -8.58
CA LEU A 63 -4.24 -21.05 -9.95
C LEU A 63 -5.08 -20.33 -11.01
N ALA A 64 -6.40 -20.25 -10.83
CA ALA A 64 -7.29 -19.59 -11.79
C ALA A 64 -7.04 -18.08 -11.81
N GLN A 65 -7.01 -17.46 -10.64
CA GLN A 65 -6.70 -16.03 -10.46
C GLN A 65 -5.30 -15.70 -11.00
N TYR A 66 -4.30 -16.55 -10.71
CA TYR A 66 -2.95 -16.38 -11.25
C TYR A 66 -2.91 -16.44 -12.79
N LYS A 67 -3.61 -17.40 -13.41
CA LYS A 67 -3.64 -17.54 -14.86
C LYS A 67 -4.34 -16.38 -15.56
N SER A 68 -5.44 -15.87 -14.99
CA SER A 68 -6.15 -14.71 -15.54
C SER A 68 -5.33 -13.43 -15.37
N TRP A 69 -4.78 -13.16 -14.16
CA TRP A 69 -3.88 -12.04 -13.89
C TRP A 69 -2.68 -12.00 -14.85
N LYS A 70 -2.06 -13.15 -15.13
CA LYS A 70 -0.89 -13.26 -16.01
C LYS A 70 -1.13 -12.71 -17.42
N LYS A 71 -2.39 -12.63 -17.86
CA LYS A 71 -2.80 -12.08 -19.16
C LYS A 71 -3.08 -10.59 -19.13
N THR A 72 -3.07 -9.96 -17.94
CA THR A 72 -3.39 -8.54 -17.79
C THR A 72 -2.18 -7.65 -18.07
N ASN A 73 -2.45 -6.37 -18.31
CA ASN A 73 -1.41 -5.36 -18.41
C ASN A 73 -0.63 -5.22 -17.10
N MET A 74 -1.27 -5.38 -15.95
CA MET A 74 -0.64 -5.30 -14.62
C MET A 74 0.52 -6.29 -14.45
N ALA A 75 0.33 -7.54 -14.89
CA ALA A 75 1.40 -8.55 -14.83
C ALA A 75 2.63 -8.19 -15.66
N ASN A 76 2.47 -7.31 -16.64
CA ASN A 76 3.48 -7.00 -17.64
C ASN A 76 3.97 -5.54 -17.59
N THR A 77 3.60 -4.78 -16.53
CA THR A 77 3.91 -3.34 -16.43
C THR A 77 5.41 -3.04 -16.51
N LEU A 78 6.28 -3.85 -15.92
CA LEU A 78 7.73 -3.62 -16.02
C LEU A 78 8.23 -3.72 -17.49
N THR A 79 7.61 -4.57 -18.30
CA THR A 79 7.97 -4.69 -19.71
C THR A 79 7.66 -3.41 -20.49
N THR A 80 6.59 -2.69 -20.12
CA THR A 80 6.19 -1.44 -20.79
C THR A 80 7.24 -0.32 -20.64
N LEU A 81 8.15 -0.45 -19.67
CA LEU A 81 9.23 0.51 -19.41
C LEU A 81 10.43 0.36 -20.35
N LYS A 82 10.51 -0.74 -21.10
CA LYS A 82 11.64 -1.02 -22.00
C LYS A 82 11.62 -0.12 -23.24
N PRO A 83 12.78 0.08 -23.91
CA PRO A 83 12.84 0.70 -25.22
C PRO A 83 11.93 0.02 -26.24
N GLY A 84 11.29 0.80 -27.11
CA GLY A 84 10.38 0.30 -28.15
C GLY A 84 9.03 -0.20 -27.65
N GLU A 85 8.81 -0.31 -26.34
CA GLU A 85 7.51 -0.71 -25.77
C GLU A 85 6.62 0.52 -25.55
N ARG A 86 5.32 0.37 -25.84
CA ARG A 86 4.30 1.42 -25.66
C ARG A 86 4.68 2.77 -26.30
N VAL A 87 5.27 2.74 -27.49
CA VAL A 87 5.82 3.89 -28.21
C VAL A 87 4.85 5.07 -28.27
N GLU A 88 3.62 4.85 -28.71
CA GLU A 88 2.61 5.90 -28.86
C GLU A 88 2.18 6.51 -27.52
N ALA A 89 2.04 5.68 -26.48
CA ALA A 89 1.73 6.17 -25.15
C ALA A 89 2.88 7.01 -24.57
N LYS A 90 4.12 6.56 -24.71
CA LYS A 90 5.30 7.33 -24.29
C LYS A 90 5.36 8.68 -25.00
N LYS A 91 5.22 8.73 -26.32
CA LYS A 91 5.20 9.98 -27.11
C LYS A 91 4.09 10.91 -26.67
N LYS A 92 2.86 10.39 -26.50
CA LYS A 92 1.67 11.17 -26.06
C LYS A 92 1.96 11.93 -24.76
N HIS A 93 2.76 11.34 -23.87
CA HIS A 93 3.07 11.89 -22.54
C HIS A 93 4.50 12.52 -22.47
N GLY A 94 5.13 12.80 -23.60
CA GLY A 94 6.44 13.48 -23.66
C GLY A 94 7.61 12.63 -23.17
N LEU A 95 7.45 11.31 -23.12
CA LEU A 95 8.50 10.37 -22.76
C LEU A 95 9.23 9.88 -24.02
N ASP A 96 10.55 9.68 -23.93
CA ASP A 96 11.34 9.08 -25.00
C ASP A 96 11.02 7.58 -25.14
N PRO A 97 10.47 7.11 -26.27
CA PRO A 97 10.12 5.71 -26.45
C PRO A 97 11.33 4.77 -26.52
N GLU A 98 12.52 5.28 -26.87
CA GLU A 98 13.75 4.49 -26.98
C GLU A 98 14.57 4.45 -25.69
N LYS A 99 14.19 5.23 -24.67
CA LYS A 99 14.83 5.20 -23.35
C LYS A 99 14.38 3.97 -22.56
N ASP A 100 15.34 3.34 -21.86
CA ASP A 100 15.04 2.29 -20.87
C ASP A 100 14.70 2.93 -19.51
N TYR A 101 13.46 2.73 -19.05
CA TYR A 101 12.98 3.19 -17.77
C TYR A 101 12.94 2.08 -16.71
N THR A 102 13.48 0.88 -17.01
CA THR A 102 13.43 -0.27 -16.08
C THR A 102 14.33 -0.10 -14.85
N THR A 103 15.12 0.97 -14.79
CA THR A 103 15.95 1.35 -13.65
C THR A 103 15.55 2.70 -13.03
N ASP A 104 14.49 3.32 -13.53
CA ASP A 104 13.98 4.59 -13.00
C ASP A 104 13.11 4.34 -11.77
N ALA A 105 13.55 4.80 -10.60
CA ALA A 105 12.87 4.62 -9.33
C ALA A 105 11.42 5.15 -9.34
N THR A 106 11.18 6.25 -10.04
CA THR A 106 9.85 6.87 -10.16
C THR A 106 8.88 5.95 -10.90
N CYS A 107 9.37 5.29 -11.95
CA CYS A 107 8.57 4.33 -12.72
C CYS A 107 8.37 3.02 -11.94
N LEU A 108 9.44 2.51 -11.32
CA LEU A 108 9.43 1.21 -10.64
C LEU A 108 8.43 1.14 -9.50
N ALA A 109 8.16 2.24 -8.80
CA ALA A 109 7.20 2.31 -7.71
C ALA A 109 5.79 1.82 -8.12
N CYS A 110 5.38 2.11 -9.36
CA CYS A 110 4.08 1.73 -9.91
C CYS A 110 4.15 0.51 -10.86
N HIS A 111 5.33 0.16 -11.36
CA HIS A 111 5.50 -0.89 -12.37
C HIS A 111 6.06 -2.20 -11.84
N THR A 112 6.29 -2.29 -10.52
CA THR A 112 6.79 -3.49 -9.85
C THR A 112 6.06 -3.75 -8.52
N THR A 113 6.30 -4.90 -7.93
CA THR A 113 5.69 -5.28 -6.64
C THR A 113 6.62 -4.92 -5.48
N GLY A 114 6.18 -4.01 -4.62
CA GLY A 114 6.84 -3.70 -3.36
C GLY A 114 8.17 -2.92 -3.50
N TYR A 115 8.38 -2.17 -4.60
CA TYR A 115 9.58 -1.34 -4.74
C TYR A 115 9.71 -0.34 -3.57
N GLY A 116 10.91 -0.28 -2.98
CA GLY A 116 11.17 0.57 -1.83
C GLY A 116 10.74 -0.02 -0.47
N HIS A 117 10.19 -1.23 -0.46
CA HIS A 117 9.80 -1.94 0.76
C HIS A 117 10.64 -3.20 0.99
N GLU A 118 10.73 -3.64 2.24
CA GLU A 118 11.49 -4.83 2.60
C GLU A 118 10.98 -6.08 1.85
N GLY A 119 11.93 -6.83 1.26
CA GLY A 119 11.61 -8.02 0.45
C GLY A 119 10.90 -7.72 -0.87
N GLY A 120 10.65 -6.45 -1.21
CA GLY A 120 10.06 -6.04 -2.48
C GLY A 120 11.02 -6.07 -3.65
N TYR A 121 10.59 -5.52 -4.78
CA TYR A 121 11.41 -5.44 -5.98
C TYR A 121 12.64 -4.56 -5.73
N VAL A 122 13.78 -5.05 -6.16
CA VAL A 122 15.03 -4.29 -6.27
C VAL A 122 15.58 -4.42 -7.67
N ILE A 123 16.27 -3.39 -8.16
CA ILE A 123 17.03 -3.47 -9.41
C ILE A 123 18.15 -4.49 -9.19
N PRO A 124 18.12 -5.63 -9.89
CA PRO A 124 19.11 -6.69 -9.61
C PRO A 124 20.47 -6.35 -10.22
N ASP A 125 21.52 -6.69 -9.51
CA ASP A 125 22.83 -6.88 -10.13
C ASP A 125 22.70 -8.04 -11.13
N PRO A 126 23.04 -7.84 -12.43
CA PRO A 126 22.93 -8.88 -13.45
C PRO A 126 23.80 -10.11 -13.16
N ASP A 127 24.89 -9.96 -12.43
CA ASP A 127 25.81 -11.03 -12.07
C ASP A 127 25.34 -11.81 -10.83
N ASP A 128 24.45 -11.22 -10.01
CA ASP A 128 23.81 -11.92 -8.90
C ASP A 128 22.56 -12.68 -9.37
N LYS A 129 22.74 -13.98 -9.68
CA LYS A 129 21.65 -14.86 -10.09
C LYS A 129 20.49 -14.96 -9.08
N LYS A 130 20.77 -14.74 -7.77
CA LYS A 130 19.74 -14.77 -6.73
C LYS A 130 18.91 -13.48 -6.77
N ALA A 131 19.56 -12.32 -6.89
CA ALA A 131 18.91 -11.03 -7.04
C ALA A 131 18.06 -10.99 -8.32
N VAL A 132 18.59 -11.45 -9.45
CA VAL A 132 17.84 -11.56 -10.72
C VAL A 132 16.61 -12.46 -10.57
N LYS A 133 16.74 -13.62 -9.91
CA LYS A 133 15.62 -14.55 -9.67
C LYS A 133 14.58 -13.93 -8.73
N HIS A 134 15.01 -13.15 -7.73
CA HIS A 134 14.11 -12.42 -6.82
C HIS A 134 13.34 -11.35 -7.58
N ALA A 135 14.02 -10.46 -8.29
CA ALA A 135 13.43 -9.41 -9.11
C ALA A 135 12.38 -9.95 -10.11
N LYS A 136 12.69 -11.06 -10.79
CA LYS A 136 11.74 -11.72 -11.72
C LYS A 136 10.42 -12.15 -11.08
N LYS A 137 10.38 -12.45 -9.78
CA LYS A 137 9.14 -12.83 -9.07
C LYS A 137 8.25 -11.63 -8.77
N LEU A 138 8.84 -10.44 -8.72
CA LEU A 138 8.23 -9.19 -8.32
C LEU A 138 8.11 -8.20 -9.48
N ALA A 139 8.52 -8.61 -10.67
CA ALA A 139 8.33 -7.86 -11.91
C ALA A 139 6.84 -7.70 -12.22
N GLY A 140 6.41 -6.47 -12.48
CA GLY A 140 5.01 -6.13 -12.70
C GLY A 140 4.22 -5.89 -11.40
N VAL A 141 2.99 -5.40 -11.55
CA VAL A 141 2.02 -5.23 -10.46
C VAL A 141 1.43 -6.61 -10.14
N GLY A 142 1.99 -7.24 -9.12
CA GLY A 142 1.64 -8.59 -8.71
C GLY A 142 0.50 -8.66 -7.71
N CYS A 143 0.17 -9.88 -7.27
CA CYS A 143 -0.89 -10.11 -6.27
C CYS A 143 -0.69 -9.26 -5.01
N GLU A 144 0.54 -9.18 -4.55
CA GLU A 144 0.90 -8.49 -3.30
C GLU A 144 0.89 -6.95 -3.41
N SER A 145 0.85 -6.38 -4.62
CA SER A 145 0.65 -4.93 -4.79
C SER A 145 -0.75 -4.49 -4.33
N CYS A 146 -1.72 -5.40 -4.42
CA CYS A 146 -3.10 -5.17 -3.99
C CYS A 146 -3.42 -5.83 -2.64
N HIS A 147 -2.89 -7.04 -2.42
CA HIS A 147 -3.21 -7.85 -1.24
C HIS A 147 -2.21 -7.73 -0.09
N GLY A 148 -1.21 -6.86 -0.21
CA GLY A 148 -0.15 -6.68 0.79
C GLY A 148 0.92 -7.76 0.77
N PRO A 149 2.03 -7.57 1.53
CA PRO A 149 3.16 -8.50 1.60
C PRO A 149 2.73 -9.87 2.12
N GLY A 150 3.01 -10.92 1.36
CA GLY A 150 2.37 -12.23 1.51
C GLY A 150 2.96 -13.16 2.56
N SER A 151 4.09 -12.85 3.18
CA SER A 151 4.78 -13.81 4.05
C SER A 151 3.93 -14.27 5.23
N GLY A 152 3.20 -13.35 5.89
CA GLY A 152 2.36 -13.62 7.05
C GLY A 152 1.13 -14.45 6.68
N TYR A 153 0.23 -13.88 5.90
CA TYR A 153 -1.06 -14.52 5.59
C TYR A 153 -0.90 -15.80 4.75
N LYS A 154 0.14 -15.89 3.89
CA LYS A 154 0.43 -17.12 3.15
C LYS A 154 0.79 -18.27 4.08
N LYS A 155 1.59 -18.02 5.13
CA LYS A 155 1.93 -19.04 6.12
C LYS A 155 0.67 -19.50 6.85
N HIS A 156 -0.12 -18.55 7.35
CA HIS A 156 -1.38 -18.84 8.03
C HIS A 156 -2.37 -19.61 7.15
N HIS A 157 -2.56 -19.19 5.90
CA HIS A 157 -3.39 -19.92 4.93
C HIS A 157 -2.88 -21.35 4.68
N GLY A 158 -1.55 -21.54 4.61
CA GLY A 158 -0.96 -22.87 4.47
C GLY A 158 -1.29 -23.81 5.64
N GLU A 159 -1.38 -23.30 6.85
CA GLU A 159 -1.78 -24.04 8.05
C GLU A 159 -3.27 -24.42 8.00
N ILE A 160 -4.13 -23.49 7.59
CA ILE A 160 -5.57 -23.74 7.35
C ILE A 160 -5.75 -24.88 6.33
N MET A 161 -5.07 -24.79 5.20
CA MET A 161 -5.16 -25.82 4.13
C MET A 161 -4.70 -27.19 4.59
N LYS A 162 -3.65 -27.29 5.40
CA LYS A 162 -3.17 -28.55 5.97
C LYS A 162 -4.17 -29.18 6.92
N SER A 163 -4.82 -28.36 7.75
CA SER A 163 -5.84 -28.82 8.69
C SER A 163 -7.21 -29.09 8.04
N LYS A 164 -7.39 -28.72 6.76
CA LYS A 164 -8.64 -28.83 6.00
C LYS A 164 -9.84 -28.16 6.67
N ARG A 165 -9.61 -27.17 7.53
CA ARG A 165 -10.65 -26.39 8.19
C ARG A 165 -11.14 -25.24 7.32
N THR A 166 -12.30 -24.73 7.63
CA THR A 166 -12.79 -23.45 7.12
C THR A 166 -12.11 -22.28 7.84
N TYR A 167 -12.21 -21.08 7.29
CA TYR A 167 -11.63 -19.86 7.87
C TYR A 167 -12.50 -18.64 7.58
N LYS A 168 -12.44 -17.66 8.47
CA LYS A 168 -13.07 -16.37 8.29
C LYS A 168 -12.10 -15.37 7.68
N LEU A 169 -12.63 -14.41 6.92
CA LEU A 169 -11.81 -13.32 6.35
C LEU A 169 -10.99 -12.59 7.43
N ALA A 170 -11.59 -12.36 8.61
CA ALA A 170 -10.94 -11.69 9.73
C ALA A 170 -9.61 -12.36 10.16
N GLU A 171 -9.48 -13.68 10.05
CA GLU A 171 -8.24 -14.40 10.34
C GLU A 171 -7.12 -14.02 9.34
N MET A 172 -7.49 -13.88 8.07
CA MET A 172 -6.52 -13.51 7.03
C MET A 172 -6.11 -12.04 7.14
N LEU A 173 -7.06 -11.16 7.49
CA LEU A 173 -6.78 -9.74 7.76
C LEU A 173 -5.83 -9.59 8.94
N ALA A 174 -6.07 -10.33 10.03
CA ALA A 174 -5.18 -10.35 11.19
C ALA A 174 -3.77 -10.87 10.86
N ALA A 175 -3.65 -11.71 9.84
CA ALA A 175 -2.36 -12.21 9.32
C ALA A 175 -1.71 -11.27 8.29
N GLY A 176 -2.28 -10.09 8.04
CA GLY A 176 -1.72 -9.05 7.16
C GLY A 176 -2.25 -9.05 5.73
N LEU A 177 -3.31 -9.82 5.41
CA LEU A 177 -3.99 -9.70 4.12
C LEU A 177 -4.67 -8.33 4.01
N ILE A 178 -4.55 -7.69 2.86
CA ILE A 178 -5.32 -6.50 2.49
C ILE A 178 -6.44 -6.92 1.53
N VAL A 179 -7.67 -6.47 1.79
CA VAL A 179 -8.75 -6.47 0.80
C VAL A 179 -8.64 -5.17 0.02
N PRO A 180 -8.36 -5.20 -1.29
CA PRO A 180 -8.15 -4.00 -2.08
C PRO A 180 -9.37 -3.06 -2.07
N ASN A 181 -9.10 -1.77 -2.01
CA ASN A 181 -10.07 -0.68 -2.08
C ASN A 181 -9.54 0.45 -2.99
N ALA A 182 -10.24 1.56 -3.06
CA ALA A 182 -9.85 2.71 -3.88
C ALA A 182 -8.45 3.23 -3.51
N ASP A 183 -8.11 3.29 -2.21
CA ASP A 183 -6.82 3.82 -1.74
C ASP A 183 -5.65 2.96 -2.26
N ASN A 184 -5.82 1.63 -2.31
CA ASN A 184 -4.79 0.76 -2.88
C ASN A 184 -4.56 1.03 -4.38
N CYS A 185 -5.61 1.31 -5.14
CA CYS A 185 -5.49 1.61 -6.56
C CYS A 185 -4.84 2.97 -6.79
N THR A 186 -5.23 3.98 -6.03
CA THR A 186 -4.73 5.35 -6.16
C THR A 186 -3.29 5.53 -5.68
N THR A 187 -2.66 4.55 -5.04
CA THR A 187 -1.21 4.57 -4.80
C THR A 187 -0.41 4.66 -6.10
N CYS A 188 -0.93 4.08 -7.20
CA CYS A 188 -0.32 4.10 -8.53
C CYS A 188 -1.12 4.92 -9.55
N HIS A 189 -2.47 4.89 -9.47
CA HIS A 189 -3.36 5.64 -10.36
C HIS A 189 -3.58 7.06 -9.80
N ASN A 190 -2.57 7.93 -9.90
CA ASN A 190 -2.57 9.30 -9.42
C ASN A 190 -1.68 10.21 -10.27
N GLU A 191 -1.73 11.51 -10.02
CA GLU A 191 -1.03 12.56 -10.78
C GLU A 191 0.50 12.48 -10.76
N LYS A 192 1.11 11.64 -9.91
CA LYS A 192 2.55 11.40 -9.92
C LYS A 192 2.99 10.55 -11.11
N SER A 193 2.05 9.83 -11.73
CA SER A 193 2.31 9.11 -12.98
C SER A 193 2.29 10.09 -14.15
N PRO A 194 3.34 10.16 -14.99
CA PRO A 194 3.35 11.01 -16.18
C PRO A 194 2.31 10.57 -17.22
N THR A 195 1.77 9.37 -17.08
CA THR A 195 0.73 8.81 -17.97
C THR A 195 -0.61 8.68 -17.27
N PHE A 196 -0.83 9.46 -16.20
CA PHE A 196 -2.07 9.43 -15.45
C PHE A 196 -3.25 9.88 -16.33
N GLU A 197 -4.31 9.13 -16.21
CA GLU A 197 -5.66 9.48 -16.70
C GLU A 197 -6.61 9.29 -15.51
N ASP A 198 -7.70 10.02 -15.49
CA ASP A 198 -8.71 9.95 -14.40
C ASP A 198 -9.09 8.50 -14.11
N PHE A 199 -9.01 8.14 -12.83
CA PHE A 199 -9.25 6.78 -12.36
C PHE A 199 -10.52 6.73 -11.51
N ASP A 200 -11.54 6.04 -12.02
CA ASP A 200 -12.80 5.75 -11.31
C ASP A 200 -12.75 4.30 -10.79
N PHE A 201 -12.58 4.14 -9.49
CA PHE A 201 -12.47 2.84 -8.85
C PHE A 201 -13.70 1.97 -9.08
N GLU A 202 -14.92 2.53 -8.95
CA GLU A 202 -16.15 1.76 -9.08
C GLU A 202 -16.35 1.19 -10.48
N LYS A 203 -15.90 1.90 -11.50
CA LYS A 203 -15.93 1.44 -12.89
C LYS A 203 -14.81 0.44 -13.21
N ARG A 204 -13.67 0.54 -12.51
CA ARG A 204 -12.45 -0.18 -12.89
C ARG A 204 -12.08 -1.35 -11.97
N LYS A 205 -12.70 -1.47 -10.78
CA LYS A 205 -12.35 -2.46 -9.76
C LYS A 205 -12.44 -3.92 -10.22
N ASP A 206 -13.26 -4.20 -11.23
CA ASP A 206 -13.45 -5.55 -11.78
C ASP A 206 -12.76 -5.74 -13.15
N GLU A 207 -12.08 -4.70 -13.65
CA GLU A 207 -11.43 -4.72 -14.96
C GLU A 207 -9.91 -4.87 -14.86
N GLY A 208 -9.35 -5.72 -15.71
CA GLY A 208 -7.90 -5.80 -15.92
C GLY A 208 -7.09 -6.35 -14.75
N ILE A 209 -7.73 -6.92 -13.73
CA ILE A 209 -7.08 -7.54 -12.56
C ILE A 209 -7.00 -9.07 -12.70
N HIS A 210 -7.97 -9.82 -12.21
CA HIS A 210 -8.06 -11.27 -12.35
C HIS A 210 -9.50 -11.74 -12.22
N GLU A 211 -9.77 -13.00 -12.59
CA GLU A 211 -11.08 -13.62 -12.37
C GLU A 211 -11.41 -13.70 -10.87
N HIS A 212 -12.63 -13.28 -10.50
CA HIS A 212 -13.17 -13.42 -9.16
C HIS A 212 -13.93 -14.74 -9.06
N LYS A 213 -13.25 -15.78 -8.56
CA LYS A 213 -13.87 -17.07 -8.28
C LYS A 213 -14.12 -17.23 -6.80
N GLU A 214 -15.21 -17.90 -6.46
CA GLU A 214 -15.51 -18.26 -5.09
C GLU A 214 -14.36 -18.99 -4.43
N LEU A 215 -14.02 -18.60 -3.22
CA LEU A 215 -12.94 -19.19 -2.43
C LEU A 215 -13.49 -20.36 -1.63
N LYS A 216 -12.99 -21.55 -1.94
CA LYS A 216 -13.30 -22.76 -1.17
C LYS A 216 -12.83 -22.58 0.30
N GLN A 217 -13.56 -23.14 1.24
CA GLN A 217 -13.27 -23.13 2.68
C GLN A 217 -13.38 -21.76 3.37
N ARG A 218 -13.66 -20.66 2.66
CA ARG A 218 -13.96 -19.39 3.29
C ARG A 218 -15.40 -19.37 3.80
N GLU A 219 -15.58 -19.01 5.07
CA GLU A 219 -16.89 -18.76 5.69
C GLU A 219 -17.24 -17.26 5.60
N GLY A 220 -18.41 -16.96 5.05
CA GLY A 220 -19.03 -15.61 5.08
C GLY A 220 -18.30 -14.57 4.23
#